data_65fcef5b0266a765ba7f6c58b967653a
#
_entry.id   65fcef5b0266a765ba7f6c58b967653a
#
_cell.length_a   1.000
_cell.length_b   1.000
_cell.length_c   1.000
_cell.angle_alpha   90.00
_cell.angle_beta   90.00
_cell.angle_gamma   90.00
#
_symmetry.space_group_name_H-M   'P 1'
#
loop_
_entity.id
_entity.type
_entity.pdbx_description
1 polymer ?
#
loop_
_entity_poly.entity_id
_entity_poly.type
_entity_poly.pdbx_seq_one_letter_code
_entity_poly.pdbx_strand_id
1 'polypeptide(L)'
;RRVEAFIQSPAAGVLADPLEQRLALTLARFRLTEGFITEAAYQDVLQASTDWPEVSVSLDDYRDPLKSAPDSHLSVGWRHQLDHRWLTFGWLPAAHDFSDDNRNYFGETLLRLTAMTFRYSRAYSLPQLDEWMLYETAALNPRHSLTGGVSGYFNFGFRRFLMPGQEHDRLTFQLSGGVGAAWNLHRDIGVYALLGAGIRFFSDDARVSLLPEAGAWIYEVGNMKSRIRIGYDLPAQGEAVTRLLWDQSLAVGDTGRLVFIAGRELAGNQAETSLSLDYRHYF
;
A
#
# COMPACT_ATOMS: atom_id res chain seq x y z
N ARG A 1 25.90 -8.71 -2.21
CA ARG A 1 26.79 -9.74 -1.68
C ARG A 1 28.27 -9.35 -1.77
N ARG A 2 28.82 -8.98 -2.96
CA ARG A 2 30.26 -8.59 -3.08
C ARG A 2 30.61 -7.37 -2.24
N VAL A 3 29.80 -6.32 -2.30
CA VAL A 3 29.97 -5.10 -1.50
C VAL A 3 29.91 -5.40 0.00
N GLU A 4 29.01 -6.26 0.45
CA GLU A 4 28.90 -6.64 1.86
C GLU A 4 30.11 -7.44 2.34
N ALA A 5 30.57 -8.40 1.53
CA ALA A 5 31.79 -9.17 1.82
C ALA A 5 33.01 -8.25 1.91
N PHE A 6 33.12 -7.25 1.03
CA PHE A 6 34.17 -6.25 1.07
C PHE A 6 34.11 -5.43 2.36
N ILE A 7 32.95 -4.94 2.79
CA ILE A 7 32.84 -4.16 4.04
C ILE A 7 33.23 -4.99 5.27
N GLN A 8 32.93 -6.29 5.25
CA GLN A 8 33.29 -7.19 6.34
C GLN A 8 34.81 -7.52 6.37
N SER A 9 35.45 -7.54 5.23
CA SER A 9 36.90 -7.87 5.10
C SER A 9 37.52 -7.13 3.91
N PRO A 10 37.81 -5.82 4.03
CA PRO A 10 38.31 -5.01 2.91
C PRO A 10 39.63 -5.53 2.34
N ALA A 11 40.49 -6.10 3.20
CA ALA A 11 41.79 -6.64 2.80
C ALA A 11 41.70 -7.92 1.94
N ALA A 12 40.59 -8.64 2.00
CA ALA A 12 40.37 -9.90 1.27
C ALA A 12 39.60 -9.74 -0.03
N GLY A 13 39.05 -8.56 -0.31
CA GLY A 13 38.16 -8.30 -1.45
C GLY A 13 38.66 -7.21 -2.38
N VAL A 14 38.40 -7.36 -3.68
CA VAL A 14 38.63 -6.31 -4.68
C VAL A 14 37.28 -6.02 -5.37
N LEU A 15 36.86 -4.74 -5.33
CA LEU A 15 35.75 -4.24 -6.12
C LEU A 15 36.30 -3.57 -7.36
N ALA A 16 36.07 -4.18 -8.51
CA ALA A 16 36.55 -3.65 -9.80
C ALA A 16 35.57 -2.65 -10.42
N ASP A 17 34.28 -2.76 -10.09
CA ASP A 17 33.25 -1.87 -10.63
C ASP A 17 33.20 -0.56 -9.82
N PRO A 18 33.39 0.61 -10.46
CA PRO A 18 33.34 1.91 -9.78
C PRO A 18 32.02 2.18 -9.05
N LEU A 19 30.90 1.66 -9.56
CA LEU A 19 29.60 1.78 -8.90
C LEU A 19 29.54 0.94 -7.61
N GLU A 20 30.06 -0.31 -7.63
CA GLU A 20 30.18 -1.13 -6.43
C GLU A 20 31.11 -0.49 -5.39
N GLN A 21 32.19 0.15 -5.83
CA GLN A 21 33.12 0.91 -4.96
C GLN A 21 32.38 2.06 -4.26
N ARG A 22 31.65 2.88 -5.01
CA ARG A 22 30.85 3.97 -4.45
C ARG A 22 29.79 3.47 -3.49
N LEU A 23 29.11 2.39 -3.83
CA LEU A 23 28.10 1.76 -2.98
C LEU A 23 28.70 1.24 -1.68
N ALA A 24 29.93 0.66 -1.72
CA ALA A 24 30.63 0.18 -0.53
C ALA A 24 30.92 1.31 0.46
N LEU A 25 31.43 2.45 -0.01
CA LEU A 25 31.67 3.62 0.84
C LEU A 25 30.38 4.16 1.46
N THR A 26 29.33 4.30 0.65
CA THR A 26 28.04 4.82 1.12
C THR A 26 27.42 3.89 2.15
N LEU A 27 27.44 2.58 1.89
CA LEU A 27 26.89 1.57 2.79
C LEU A 27 27.72 1.45 4.09
N ALA A 28 29.06 1.52 4.02
CA ALA A 28 29.92 1.50 5.20
C ALA A 28 29.63 2.70 6.10
N ARG A 29 29.51 3.91 5.53
CA ARG A 29 29.15 5.13 6.26
C ARG A 29 27.78 5.01 6.93
N PHE A 30 26.79 4.50 6.21
CA PHE A 30 25.45 4.25 6.77
C PHE A 30 25.51 3.27 7.94
N ARG A 31 26.22 2.14 7.77
CA ARG A 31 26.36 1.14 8.84
C ARG A 31 27.09 1.66 10.08
N LEU A 32 28.07 2.56 9.90
CA LEU A 32 28.71 3.24 11.03
C LEU A 32 27.69 4.12 11.76
N THR A 33 26.92 4.93 11.03
CA THR A 33 25.92 5.83 11.63
C THR A 33 24.85 5.07 12.41
N GLU A 34 24.43 3.91 11.91
CA GLU A 34 23.46 3.02 12.57
C GLU A 34 24.06 2.07 13.62
N GLY A 35 25.38 2.13 13.84
CA GLY A 35 26.07 1.31 14.84
C GLY A 35 26.24 -0.16 14.44
N PHE A 36 26.08 -0.52 13.17
CA PHE A 36 26.26 -1.89 12.66
C PHE A 36 27.72 -2.27 12.43
N ILE A 37 28.63 -1.30 12.32
CA ILE A 37 30.07 -1.50 12.26
C ILE A 37 30.77 -0.52 13.20
N THR A 38 31.98 -0.86 13.59
CA THR A 38 32.83 0.01 14.43
C THR A 38 33.54 1.07 13.59
N GLU A 39 33.98 2.15 14.24
CA GLU A 39 34.82 3.18 13.60
C GLU A 39 36.07 2.56 12.96
N ALA A 40 36.74 1.62 13.65
CA ALA A 40 37.91 0.93 13.12
C ALA A 40 37.61 0.20 11.80
N ALA A 41 36.50 -0.55 11.74
CA ALA A 41 36.12 -1.24 10.53
C ALA A 41 35.77 -0.26 9.39
N TYR A 42 35.21 0.91 9.70
CA TYR A 42 34.97 1.95 8.70
C TYR A 42 36.30 2.55 8.18
N GLN A 43 37.27 2.79 9.05
CA GLN A 43 38.61 3.27 8.65
C GLN A 43 39.33 2.27 7.75
N ASP A 44 39.19 0.95 7.98
CA ASP A 44 39.74 -0.08 7.09
C ASP A 44 39.12 0.02 5.68
N VAL A 45 37.82 0.28 5.57
CA VAL A 45 37.14 0.51 4.28
C VAL A 45 37.65 1.78 3.60
N LEU A 46 37.83 2.88 4.36
CA LEU A 46 38.38 4.12 3.83
C LEU A 46 39.81 3.95 3.31
N GLN A 47 40.66 3.26 4.06
CA GLN A 47 42.04 2.99 3.65
C GLN A 47 42.09 2.16 2.36
N ALA A 48 41.26 1.12 2.27
CA ALA A 48 41.15 0.28 1.06
C ALA A 48 40.57 1.03 -0.16
N SER A 49 39.88 2.15 0.05
CA SER A 49 39.25 2.95 -0.99
C SER A 49 40.04 4.17 -1.44
N THR A 50 41.26 4.38 -0.94
CA THR A 50 42.04 5.62 -1.18
C THR A 50 42.30 5.88 -2.65
N ASP A 51 42.49 4.83 -3.47
CA ASP A 51 42.78 4.94 -4.90
C ASP A 51 41.54 4.78 -5.78
N TRP A 52 40.33 4.80 -5.21
CA TRP A 52 39.12 4.63 -6.00
C TRP A 52 38.76 5.90 -6.75
N PRO A 53 38.33 5.80 -8.01
CA PRO A 53 37.92 6.95 -8.78
C PRO A 53 36.66 7.58 -8.16
N GLU A 54 36.57 8.89 -8.25
CA GLU A 54 35.35 9.60 -7.92
C GLU A 54 34.28 9.31 -9.00
N VAL A 55 33.18 8.69 -8.60
CA VAL A 55 32.08 8.33 -9.48
C VAL A 55 30.90 9.24 -9.18
N SER A 56 30.51 10.03 -10.18
CA SER A 56 29.22 10.75 -10.11
C SER A 56 28.10 9.77 -10.46
N VAL A 57 27.14 9.61 -9.57
CA VAL A 57 25.92 8.86 -9.84
C VAL A 57 24.87 9.87 -10.33
N SER A 58 24.41 9.73 -11.57
CA SER A 58 23.25 10.49 -12.01
C SER A 58 22.02 9.99 -11.27
N LEU A 59 21.29 10.92 -10.67
CA LEU A 59 20.00 10.65 -10.02
C LEU A 59 18.84 11.04 -10.93
N ASP A 60 19.09 11.32 -12.22
CA ASP A 60 18.07 11.79 -13.16
C ASP A 60 16.94 10.76 -13.36
N ASP A 61 17.26 9.47 -13.24
CA ASP A 61 16.29 8.38 -13.27
C ASP A 61 15.70 8.06 -11.88
N TYR A 62 16.12 8.80 -10.84
CA TYR A 62 15.63 8.55 -9.50
C TYR A 62 14.22 9.13 -9.34
N ARG A 63 13.34 8.33 -8.80
CA ARG A 63 11.95 8.71 -8.57
C ARG A 63 11.90 9.80 -7.50
N ASP A 64 11.29 10.92 -7.85
CA ASP A 64 11.16 12.07 -6.98
C ASP A 64 9.77 12.06 -6.33
N PRO A 65 9.66 11.88 -5.00
CA PRO A 65 8.37 11.91 -4.32
C PRO A 65 7.58 13.21 -4.53
N LEU A 66 8.27 14.33 -4.80
CA LEU A 66 7.62 15.61 -5.10
C LEU A 66 6.88 15.62 -6.45
N LYS A 67 7.14 14.66 -7.32
CA LYS A 67 6.43 14.45 -8.59
C LYS A 67 5.26 13.48 -8.48
N SER A 68 4.90 13.06 -7.28
CA SER A 68 3.73 12.25 -7.03
C SER A 68 2.44 13.05 -7.17
N ALA A 69 1.30 12.38 -7.24
CA ALA A 69 0.00 13.05 -7.23
C ALA A 69 -0.15 13.91 -5.95
N PRO A 70 -0.86 15.05 -6.01
CA PRO A 70 -1.15 15.84 -4.82
C PRO A 70 -1.87 15.01 -3.74
N ASP A 71 -1.68 15.40 -2.48
CA ASP A 71 -2.13 14.62 -1.32
C ASP A 71 -3.62 14.78 -0.99
N SER A 72 -4.35 15.61 -1.73
CA SER A 72 -5.76 15.88 -1.46
C SER A 72 -6.60 15.64 -2.70
N HIS A 73 -7.77 15.06 -2.52
CA HIS A 73 -8.73 14.96 -3.63
C HIS A 73 -10.20 14.93 -3.19
N LEU A 74 -11.06 15.35 -4.10
CA LEU A 74 -12.48 15.07 -4.08
C LEU A 74 -12.80 13.94 -5.05
N SER A 75 -13.77 13.12 -4.71
CA SER A 75 -14.26 12.08 -5.62
C SER A 75 -15.76 12.14 -5.80
N VAL A 76 -16.21 11.81 -7.01
CA VAL A 76 -17.59 11.54 -7.33
C VAL A 76 -17.65 10.24 -8.11
N GLY A 77 -18.60 9.39 -7.79
CA GLY A 77 -18.66 8.09 -8.43
C GLY A 77 -20.01 7.43 -8.38
N TRP A 78 -20.02 6.27 -8.94
CA TRP A 78 -21.17 5.39 -8.96
C TRP A 78 -20.75 4.01 -8.45
N ARG A 79 -21.63 3.38 -7.63
CA ARG A 79 -21.45 2.03 -7.13
C ARG A 79 -22.72 1.22 -7.28
N HIS A 80 -22.59 0.00 -7.75
CA HIS A 80 -23.61 -1.03 -7.67
C HIS A 80 -23.21 -2.04 -6.61
N GLN A 81 -24.05 -2.22 -5.60
CA GLN A 81 -23.84 -3.13 -4.49
C GLN A 81 -25.19 -3.47 -3.84
N LEU A 82 -25.41 -4.74 -3.47
CA LEU A 82 -26.65 -5.21 -2.83
C LEU A 82 -27.91 -4.83 -3.63
N ASP A 83 -27.89 -5.03 -4.93
CA ASP A 83 -28.96 -4.66 -5.86
C ASP A 83 -29.34 -3.18 -5.84
N HIS A 84 -28.59 -2.35 -5.15
CA HIS A 84 -28.73 -0.91 -5.10
C HIS A 84 -27.70 -0.19 -5.97
N ARG A 85 -28.17 0.91 -6.56
CA ARG A 85 -27.31 1.87 -7.27
C ARG A 85 -27.07 3.06 -6.36
N TRP A 86 -25.79 3.34 -6.10
CA TRP A 86 -25.34 4.40 -5.23
C TRP A 86 -24.61 5.46 -6.03
N LEU A 87 -24.87 6.72 -5.77
CA LEU A 87 -23.99 7.83 -6.08
C LEU A 87 -23.08 8.04 -4.89
N THR A 88 -21.77 8.12 -5.12
CA THR A 88 -20.75 8.26 -4.08
C THR A 88 -20.07 9.62 -4.16
N PHE A 89 -19.76 10.20 -2.99
CA PHE A 89 -19.02 11.45 -2.85
C PHE A 89 -17.93 11.22 -1.80
N GLY A 90 -16.69 11.47 -2.15
CA GLY A 90 -15.55 11.32 -1.26
C GLY A 90 -14.79 12.61 -1.07
N TRP A 91 -14.26 12.79 0.12
CA TRP A 91 -13.32 13.84 0.47
C TRP A 91 -12.12 13.24 1.17
N LEU A 92 -10.95 13.48 0.63
CA LEU A 92 -9.68 13.01 1.13
C LEU A 92 -8.76 14.22 1.33
N PRO A 93 -8.66 14.77 2.54
CA PRO A 93 -7.94 16.04 2.78
C PRO A 93 -6.43 15.91 2.85
N ALA A 94 -5.92 14.73 3.18
CA ALA A 94 -4.49 14.49 3.28
C ALA A 94 -4.21 13.01 3.04
N ALA A 95 -3.81 12.65 1.82
CA ALA A 95 -3.50 11.27 1.55
C ALA A 95 -3.04 10.95 0.13
N HIS A 96 -2.41 9.81 0.03
CA HIS A 96 -2.24 9.07 -1.21
C HIS A 96 -2.80 7.66 -1.06
N ASP A 97 -3.14 7.07 -2.19
CA ASP A 97 -3.86 5.80 -2.22
C ASP A 97 -3.08 4.78 -3.06
N PHE A 98 -3.34 3.51 -2.84
CA PHE A 98 -2.81 2.44 -3.69
C PHE A 98 -3.25 2.51 -5.15
N SER A 99 -4.32 3.21 -5.46
CA SER A 99 -4.73 3.48 -6.85
C SER A 99 -3.91 4.59 -7.51
N ASP A 100 -3.10 5.33 -6.75
CA ASP A 100 -2.23 6.36 -7.27
C ASP A 100 -0.96 5.76 -7.89
N ASP A 101 -0.23 6.59 -8.65
CA ASP A 101 1.07 6.22 -9.17
C ASP A 101 2.12 6.35 -8.04
N ASN A 102 2.36 5.23 -7.37
CA ASN A 102 3.32 5.16 -6.27
C ASN A 102 4.77 4.89 -6.73
N ARG A 103 5.06 4.93 -8.05
CA ARG A 103 6.42 4.69 -8.57
C ARG A 103 7.45 5.69 -8.09
N ASN A 104 7.03 6.85 -7.62
CA ASN A 104 7.91 7.86 -7.02
C ASN A 104 8.21 7.61 -5.53
N TYR A 105 7.58 6.64 -4.90
CA TYR A 105 7.88 6.20 -3.54
C TYR A 105 8.79 4.95 -3.54
N PHE A 106 9.34 4.63 -2.39
CA PHE A 106 10.18 3.44 -2.22
C PHE A 106 9.41 2.13 -2.44
N GLY A 107 8.13 2.12 -2.14
CA GLY A 107 7.21 0.99 -2.32
C GLY A 107 5.79 1.48 -2.54
N GLU A 108 4.87 0.55 -2.62
CA GLU A 108 3.45 0.87 -2.64
C GLU A 108 3.02 1.39 -1.28
N THR A 109 2.49 2.60 -1.24
CA THR A 109 2.09 3.26 0.01
C THR A 109 0.66 3.75 -0.05
N LEU A 110 0.04 3.80 1.10
CA LEU A 110 -1.27 4.39 1.33
C LEU A 110 -1.22 5.17 2.63
N LEU A 111 -1.74 6.37 2.61
CA LEU A 111 -1.97 7.18 3.81
C LEU A 111 -3.30 7.90 3.63
N ARG A 112 -4.23 7.72 4.56
CA ARG A 112 -5.49 8.44 4.62
C ARG A 112 -5.69 9.01 6.01
N LEU A 113 -5.88 10.31 6.08
CA LEU A 113 -6.19 11.03 7.32
C LEU A 113 -7.57 11.66 7.18
N THR A 114 -8.48 11.30 8.08
CA THR A 114 -9.86 11.83 8.12
C THR A 114 -10.63 11.72 6.80
N ALA A 115 -10.37 10.68 6.03
CA ALA A 115 -11.05 10.42 4.76
C ALA A 115 -12.54 10.13 4.97
N MET A 116 -13.41 10.77 4.23
CA MET A 116 -14.85 10.58 4.31
C MET A 116 -15.43 10.21 2.96
N THR A 117 -16.36 9.26 2.97
CA THR A 117 -17.19 8.93 1.81
C THR A 117 -18.64 8.89 2.21
N PHE A 118 -19.48 9.53 1.42
CA PHE A 118 -20.94 9.51 1.52
C PHE A 118 -21.49 8.76 0.32
N ARG A 119 -22.65 8.15 0.50
CA ARG A 119 -23.39 7.50 -0.57
C ARG A 119 -24.86 7.91 -0.55
N TYR A 120 -25.48 7.98 -1.71
CA TYR A 120 -26.88 8.29 -1.89
C TYR A 120 -27.52 7.32 -2.88
N SER A 121 -28.71 6.84 -2.56
CA SER A 121 -29.56 6.05 -3.45
C SER A 121 -30.99 6.51 -3.31
N ARG A 122 -31.76 6.42 -4.40
CA ARG A 122 -33.19 6.78 -4.38
C ARG A 122 -34.04 5.91 -3.44
N ALA A 123 -33.51 4.75 -3.02
CA ALA A 123 -34.17 3.89 -2.04
C ALA A 123 -34.14 4.47 -0.61
N TYR A 124 -33.32 5.50 -0.37
CA TYR A 124 -33.14 6.13 0.93
C TYR A 124 -33.41 7.63 0.84
N SER A 125 -34.07 8.18 1.84
CA SER A 125 -34.46 9.60 1.87
C SER A 125 -33.30 10.57 2.05
N LEU A 126 -32.17 10.13 2.63
CA LEU A 126 -31.02 10.95 2.97
C LEU A 126 -29.71 10.28 2.53
N PRO A 127 -28.67 11.08 2.21
CA PRO A 127 -27.32 10.56 2.07
C PRO A 127 -26.87 9.83 3.34
N GLN A 128 -26.11 8.78 3.17
CA GLN A 128 -25.56 7.96 4.25
C GLN A 128 -24.05 8.12 4.30
N LEU A 129 -23.50 8.17 5.51
CA LEU A 129 -22.07 7.99 5.70
C LEU A 129 -21.71 6.55 5.34
N ASP A 130 -20.82 6.38 4.36
CA ASP A 130 -20.34 5.09 3.87
C ASP A 130 -19.05 4.67 4.58
N GLU A 131 -18.12 5.63 4.67
CA GLU A 131 -16.84 5.45 5.34
C GLU A 131 -16.41 6.77 5.99
N TRP A 132 -15.83 6.69 7.17
CA TRP A 132 -15.04 7.74 7.79
C TRP A 132 -13.79 7.14 8.39
N MET A 133 -12.73 7.12 7.61
CA MET A 133 -11.43 6.61 8.04
C MET A 133 -10.67 7.71 8.76
N LEU A 134 -10.54 7.58 10.07
CA LEU A 134 -9.82 8.54 10.90
C LEU A 134 -8.31 8.47 10.61
N TYR A 135 -7.80 7.26 10.48
CA TYR A 135 -6.42 6.99 10.14
C TYR A 135 -6.32 5.65 9.40
N GLU A 136 -5.65 5.65 8.28
CA GLU A 136 -5.29 4.43 7.55
C GLU A 136 -3.91 4.62 6.93
N THR A 137 -3.01 3.70 7.18
CA THR A 137 -1.69 3.67 6.55
C THR A 137 -1.35 2.26 6.14
N ALA A 138 -0.66 2.14 5.04
CA ALA A 138 -0.04 0.90 4.62
C ALA A 138 1.25 1.19 3.83
N ALA A 139 2.22 0.32 3.98
CA ALA A 139 3.46 0.36 3.21
C ALA A 139 3.81 -1.07 2.78
N LEU A 140 3.80 -1.29 1.46
CA LEU A 140 4.25 -2.53 0.85
C LEU A 140 5.68 -2.34 0.38
N ASN A 141 6.62 -2.42 1.32
CA ASN A 141 8.04 -2.24 1.07
C ASN A 141 8.62 -3.51 0.47
N PRO A 142 9.11 -3.47 -0.79
CA PRO A 142 9.71 -4.65 -1.41
C PRO A 142 10.91 -5.15 -0.61
N ARG A 143 10.97 -6.44 -0.38
CA ARG A 143 12.12 -7.09 0.26
C ARG A 143 13.35 -6.93 -0.61
N HIS A 144 14.38 -6.34 -0.03
CA HIS A 144 15.67 -6.16 -0.67
C HIS A 144 16.78 -6.69 0.24
N SER A 145 17.83 -7.27 -0.36
CA SER A 145 18.94 -7.89 0.39
C SER A 145 19.70 -6.90 1.28
N LEU A 146 19.67 -5.60 0.96
CA LEU A 146 20.38 -4.55 1.71
C LEU A 146 19.51 -3.91 2.79
N THR A 147 18.22 -3.66 2.51
CA THR A 147 17.34 -2.88 3.38
C THR A 147 16.35 -3.73 4.16
N GLY A 148 16.26 -5.03 3.85
CA GLY A 148 15.28 -5.93 4.46
C GLY A 148 13.89 -5.72 3.87
N GLY A 149 13.19 -4.71 4.28
CA GLY A 149 11.82 -4.38 3.87
C GLY A 149 10.77 -5.19 4.64
N VAL A 150 10.07 -4.52 5.55
CA VAL A 150 8.87 -5.05 6.20
C VAL A 150 7.68 -4.31 5.64
N SER A 151 6.66 -5.05 5.24
CA SER A 151 5.38 -4.49 4.82
C SER A 151 4.39 -4.54 5.96
N GLY A 152 3.47 -3.59 6.01
CA GLY A 152 2.45 -3.60 7.03
C GLY A 152 1.36 -2.57 6.76
N TYR A 153 0.30 -2.67 7.55
CA TYR A 153 -0.79 -1.71 7.54
C TYR A 153 -1.36 -1.51 8.93
N PHE A 154 -2.01 -0.38 9.11
CA PHE A 154 -2.78 -0.06 10.30
C PHE A 154 -3.92 0.88 9.92
N ASN A 155 -5.13 0.61 10.44
CA ASN A 155 -6.26 1.50 10.23
C ASN A 155 -7.23 1.49 11.40
N PHE A 156 -7.92 2.63 11.57
CA PHE A 156 -9.09 2.72 12.42
C PHE A 156 -10.04 3.81 11.90
N GLY A 157 -11.32 3.55 12.08
CA GLY A 157 -12.39 4.43 11.61
C GLY A 157 -13.70 3.71 11.51
N PHE A 158 -14.64 4.34 10.82
CA PHE A 158 -15.99 3.81 10.60
C PHE A 158 -16.12 3.39 9.15
N ARG A 159 -16.61 2.16 8.93
CA ARG A 159 -16.91 1.62 7.60
C ARG A 159 -18.17 0.80 7.64
N ARG A 160 -18.91 0.77 6.53
CA ARG A 160 -20.06 -0.11 6.41
C ARG A 160 -19.60 -1.52 6.07
N PHE A 161 -20.19 -2.47 6.78
CA PHE A 161 -19.99 -3.90 6.53
C PHE A 161 -21.33 -4.59 6.36
N LEU A 162 -21.39 -5.44 5.34
CA LEU A 162 -22.43 -6.42 5.21
C LEU A 162 -22.05 -7.65 6.03
N MET A 163 -22.93 -8.03 6.93
CA MET A 163 -22.79 -9.26 7.71
C MET A 163 -23.40 -10.42 6.94
N PRO A 164 -22.79 -11.62 6.96
CA PRO A 164 -23.41 -12.80 6.39
C PRO A 164 -24.83 -12.99 6.92
N GLY A 165 -25.78 -13.24 6.02
CA GLY A 165 -27.20 -13.41 6.36
C GLY A 165 -27.97 -12.13 6.64
N GLN A 166 -27.39 -10.96 6.50
CA GLN A 166 -28.10 -9.68 6.62
C GLN A 166 -28.38 -9.05 5.25
N GLU A 167 -29.56 -8.45 5.10
CA GLU A 167 -29.96 -7.73 3.87
C GLU A 167 -29.36 -6.33 3.78
N HIS A 168 -28.91 -5.76 4.92
CA HIS A 168 -28.42 -4.39 4.99
C HIS A 168 -27.05 -4.33 5.66
N ASP A 169 -26.18 -3.50 5.10
CA ASP A 169 -24.90 -3.16 5.71
C ASP A 169 -25.08 -2.21 6.92
N ARG A 170 -24.15 -2.30 7.85
CA ARG A 170 -24.13 -1.45 9.06
C ARG A 170 -22.82 -0.68 9.14
N LEU A 171 -22.93 0.60 9.54
CA LEU A 171 -21.76 1.40 9.87
C LEU A 171 -21.19 0.90 11.21
N THR A 172 -19.92 0.47 11.17
CA THR A 172 -19.23 -0.11 12.33
C THR A 172 -17.89 0.59 12.54
N PHE A 173 -17.50 0.78 13.79
CA PHE A 173 -16.13 1.16 14.09
C PHE A 173 -15.21 -0.05 13.94
N GLN A 174 -14.09 0.13 13.26
CA GLN A 174 -13.06 -0.90 13.12
C GLN A 174 -11.70 -0.38 13.56
N LEU A 175 -10.89 -1.31 14.04
CA LEU A 175 -9.47 -1.15 14.29
C LEU A 175 -8.77 -2.39 13.75
N SER A 176 -7.80 -2.24 12.87
CA SER A 176 -7.04 -3.39 12.37
C SER A 176 -5.61 -3.02 12.01
N GLY A 177 -4.74 -4.01 12.01
CA GLY A 177 -3.36 -3.88 11.61
C GLY A 177 -2.75 -5.22 11.25
N GLY A 178 -1.65 -5.17 10.50
CA GLY A 178 -0.99 -6.39 10.06
C GLY A 178 0.41 -6.13 9.56
N VAL A 179 1.16 -7.20 9.43
CA VAL A 179 2.54 -7.20 8.94
C VAL A 179 2.72 -8.28 7.89
N GLY A 180 3.75 -8.12 7.07
CA GLY A 180 4.06 -9.10 6.03
C GLY A 180 5.26 -8.70 5.17
N ALA A 181 5.21 -9.09 3.92
CA ALA A 181 6.28 -8.84 2.97
C ALA A 181 5.73 -8.55 1.57
N ALA A 182 6.49 -7.79 0.80
CA ALA A 182 6.27 -7.55 -0.61
C ALA A 182 7.53 -7.88 -1.40
N TRP A 183 7.37 -8.14 -2.68
CA TRP A 183 8.44 -8.46 -3.62
C TRP A 183 8.16 -7.79 -4.96
N ASN A 184 9.15 -7.13 -5.52
CA ASN A 184 9.14 -6.73 -6.93
C ASN A 184 9.58 -7.91 -7.79
N LEU A 185 8.68 -8.43 -8.60
CA LEU A 185 8.98 -9.46 -9.60
C LEU A 185 9.60 -8.83 -10.84
N HIS A 186 9.20 -7.62 -11.16
CA HIS A 186 9.69 -6.77 -12.23
C HIS A 186 9.63 -5.31 -11.78
N ARG A 187 10.21 -4.39 -12.56
CA ARG A 187 10.15 -2.93 -12.29
C ARG A 187 8.71 -2.43 -12.06
N ASP A 188 7.78 -2.97 -12.82
CA ASP A 188 6.39 -2.51 -12.87
C ASP A 188 5.41 -3.53 -12.26
N ILE A 189 5.90 -4.66 -11.72
CA ILE A 189 5.08 -5.74 -11.19
C ILE A 189 5.55 -6.12 -9.80
N GLY A 190 4.64 -6.13 -8.86
CA GLY A 190 4.93 -6.61 -7.52
C GLY A 190 3.82 -7.46 -6.93
N VAL A 191 4.18 -8.19 -5.91
CA VAL A 191 3.28 -9.07 -5.15
C VAL A 191 3.51 -8.87 -3.66
N TYR A 192 2.51 -9.17 -2.85
CA TYR A 192 2.62 -9.08 -1.40
C TYR A 192 1.76 -10.12 -0.70
N ALA A 193 2.11 -10.39 0.56
CA ALA A 193 1.30 -11.15 1.49
C ALA A 193 1.40 -10.52 2.88
N LEU A 194 0.25 -10.33 3.52
CA LEU A 194 0.10 -9.73 4.85
C LEU A 194 -0.70 -10.68 5.74
N LEU A 195 -0.36 -10.73 7.01
CA LEU A 195 -1.16 -11.33 8.05
C LEU A 195 -1.54 -10.25 9.05
N GLY A 196 -2.83 -10.03 9.18
CA GLY A 196 -3.38 -9.02 10.08
C GLY A 196 -4.35 -9.58 11.08
N ALA A 197 -4.73 -8.73 12.01
CA ALA A 197 -5.83 -8.94 12.93
C ALA A 197 -6.63 -7.64 13.10
N GLY A 198 -7.89 -7.76 13.48
CA GLY A 198 -8.74 -6.61 13.68
C GLY A 198 -9.90 -6.90 14.60
N ILE A 199 -10.49 -5.81 15.08
CA ILE A 199 -11.71 -5.83 15.86
C ILE A 199 -12.71 -4.86 15.22
N ARG A 200 -13.97 -5.29 15.12
CA ARG A 200 -15.11 -4.48 14.71
C ARG A 200 -16.12 -4.42 15.82
N PHE A 201 -16.58 -3.20 16.07
CA PHE A 201 -17.58 -2.93 17.12
C PHE A 201 -18.92 -2.68 16.43
N PHE A 202 -19.85 -3.58 16.66
CA PHE A 202 -21.26 -3.41 16.31
C PHE A 202 -22.00 -2.82 17.50
N SER A 203 -23.25 -2.41 17.32
CA SER A 203 -24.05 -1.83 18.40
C SER A 203 -24.23 -2.73 19.63
N ASP A 204 -24.19 -4.02 19.40
CA ASP A 204 -24.55 -5.10 20.34
C ASP A 204 -23.45 -6.16 20.51
N ASP A 205 -22.37 -6.09 19.74
CA ASP A 205 -21.32 -7.10 19.73
C ASP A 205 -19.99 -6.53 19.29
N ALA A 206 -18.90 -7.24 19.60
CA ALA A 206 -17.55 -6.97 19.10
C ALA A 206 -16.97 -8.24 18.46
N ARG A 207 -16.49 -8.11 17.23
CA ARG A 207 -15.95 -9.24 16.47
C ARG A 207 -14.46 -9.09 16.23
N VAL A 208 -13.70 -10.04 16.75
CA VAL A 208 -12.26 -10.17 16.50
C VAL A 208 -12.04 -11.13 15.34
N SER A 209 -11.16 -10.76 14.42
CA SER A 209 -10.86 -11.56 13.22
C SER A 209 -9.36 -11.60 12.95
N LEU A 210 -8.89 -12.69 12.34
CA LEU A 210 -7.65 -12.73 11.58
C LEU A 210 -7.94 -12.29 10.16
N LEU A 211 -7.01 -11.53 9.58
CA LEU A 211 -7.16 -10.85 8.29
C LEU A 211 -5.95 -11.13 7.38
N PRO A 212 -5.74 -12.38 6.93
CA PRO A 212 -4.74 -12.66 5.91
C PRO A 212 -5.15 -12.06 4.56
N GLU A 213 -4.20 -11.41 3.88
CA GLU A 213 -4.38 -10.82 2.56
C GLU A 213 -3.16 -11.10 1.70
N ALA A 214 -3.39 -11.35 0.42
CA ALA A 214 -2.35 -11.39 -0.61
C ALA A 214 -2.82 -10.62 -1.84
N GLY A 215 -1.87 -10.09 -2.61
CA GLY A 215 -2.21 -9.37 -3.82
C GLY A 215 -1.02 -9.13 -4.73
N ALA A 216 -1.34 -8.53 -5.85
CA ALA A 216 -0.39 -8.12 -6.87
C ALA A 216 -0.78 -6.75 -7.42
N TRP A 217 0.22 -6.00 -7.88
CA TRP A 217 0.01 -4.77 -8.65
C TRP A 217 0.84 -4.80 -9.92
N ILE A 218 0.34 -4.09 -10.92
CA ILE A 218 0.96 -3.92 -12.21
C ILE A 218 0.81 -2.46 -12.66
N TYR A 219 1.91 -1.84 -13.07
CA TYR A 219 1.91 -0.57 -13.78
C TYR A 219 1.91 -0.86 -15.27
N GLU A 220 0.88 -0.41 -15.94
CA GLU A 220 0.66 -0.62 -17.36
C GLU A 220 1.05 0.59 -18.20
N VAL A 221 1.04 0.44 -19.51
CA VAL A 221 1.27 1.54 -20.45
C VAL A 221 0.19 2.60 -20.29
N GLY A 222 0.54 3.89 -20.47
CA GLY A 222 -0.44 4.98 -20.48
C GLY A 222 -0.90 5.45 -19.08
N ASN A 223 -0.08 5.33 -18.06
CA ASN A 223 -0.38 5.75 -16.69
C ASN A 223 -1.57 5.00 -16.07
N MET A 224 -1.75 3.76 -16.47
CA MET A 224 -2.70 2.82 -15.88
C MET A 224 -2.02 1.98 -14.80
N LYS A 225 -2.80 1.60 -13.80
CA LYS A 225 -2.37 0.69 -12.75
C LYS A 225 -3.50 -0.27 -12.40
N SER A 226 -3.18 -1.56 -12.40
CA SER A 226 -4.07 -2.60 -11.92
C SER A 226 -3.59 -3.17 -10.60
N ARG A 227 -4.53 -3.56 -9.73
CA ARG A 227 -4.24 -4.32 -8.53
C ARG A 227 -5.31 -5.38 -8.31
N ILE A 228 -4.85 -6.59 -7.96
CA ILE A 228 -5.72 -7.71 -7.58
C ILE A 228 -5.37 -8.09 -6.15
N ARG A 229 -6.41 -8.31 -5.33
CA ARG A 229 -6.28 -8.73 -3.92
C ARG A 229 -7.22 -9.86 -3.60
N ILE A 230 -6.75 -10.80 -2.83
CA ILE A 230 -7.56 -11.78 -2.14
C ILE A 230 -7.33 -11.64 -0.64
N GLY A 231 -8.38 -11.48 0.12
CA GLY A 231 -8.34 -11.37 1.57
C GLY A 231 -9.36 -12.29 2.22
N TYR A 232 -9.05 -12.70 3.43
CA TYR A 232 -9.94 -13.48 4.27
C TYR A 232 -10.22 -12.72 5.54
N ASP A 233 -11.47 -12.76 5.96
CA ASP A 233 -11.91 -12.33 7.27
C ASP A 233 -12.30 -13.59 8.04
N LEU A 234 -11.44 -14.00 8.94
CA LEU A 234 -11.58 -15.23 9.74
C LEU A 234 -11.96 -14.85 11.17
N PRO A 235 -13.26 -14.64 11.46
CA PRO A 235 -13.69 -14.24 12.78
C PRO A 235 -13.50 -15.39 13.78
N ALA A 236 -13.26 -15.03 15.04
CA ALA A 236 -13.21 -16.00 16.14
C ALA A 236 -14.54 -16.72 16.31
N GLN A 237 -15.65 -16.09 15.91
CA GLN A 237 -17.00 -16.66 15.90
C GLN A 237 -17.77 -16.21 14.66
N GLY A 238 -18.52 -17.14 14.07
CA GLY A 238 -19.32 -16.88 12.86
C GLY A 238 -18.63 -17.35 11.58
N GLU A 239 -19.19 -16.96 10.46
CA GLU A 239 -18.74 -17.39 9.14
C GLU A 239 -17.55 -16.57 8.66
N ALA A 240 -16.59 -17.25 8.02
CA ALA A 240 -15.50 -16.64 7.32
C ALA A 240 -15.98 -15.94 6.04
N VAL A 241 -15.37 -14.81 5.69
CA VAL A 241 -15.64 -14.07 4.46
C VAL A 241 -14.39 -14.05 3.61
N THR A 242 -14.52 -14.49 2.37
CA THR A 242 -13.47 -14.32 1.34
C THR A 242 -13.78 -13.11 0.50
N ARG A 243 -12.78 -12.25 0.26
CA ARG A 243 -12.90 -11.07 -0.58
C ARG A 243 -11.93 -11.16 -1.75
N LEU A 244 -12.46 -11.01 -2.95
CA LEU A 244 -11.66 -10.83 -4.16
C LEU A 244 -11.94 -9.42 -4.68
N LEU A 245 -10.88 -8.65 -4.89
CA LEU A 245 -10.97 -7.26 -5.37
C LEU A 245 -10.01 -7.06 -6.54
N TRP A 246 -10.51 -6.39 -7.55
CA TRP A 246 -9.73 -5.86 -8.67
C TRP A 246 -9.93 -4.36 -8.77
N ASP A 247 -8.85 -3.62 -8.67
CA ASP A 247 -8.84 -2.17 -8.83
C ASP A 247 -8.10 -1.84 -10.12
N GLN A 248 -8.69 -0.99 -10.96
CA GLN A 248 -8.06 -0.43 -12.16
C GLN A 248 -8.10 1.08 -12.07
N SER A 249 -6.95 1.74 -12.18
CA SER A 249 -6.87 3.20 -12.21
C SER A 249 -6.24 3.71 -13.48
N LEU A 250 -6.70 4.87 -13.93
CA LEU A 250 -6.22 5.58 -15.11
C LEU A 250 -6.07 7.07 -14.78
N ALA A 251 -4.89 7.63 -14.95
CA ALA A 251 -4.69 9.08 -14.86
C ALA A 251 -5.37 9.80 -16.03
N VAL A 252 -6.06 10.89 -15.73
CA VAL A 252 -6.78 11.72 -16.70
C VAL A 252 -6.31 13.17 -16.55
N GLY A 253 -5.41 13.58 -17.42
CA GLY A 253 -4.69 14.84 -17.27
C GLY A 253 -3.78 14.83 -16.04
N ASP A 254 -3.42 16.02 -15.56
CA ASP A 254 -2.44 16.17 -14.47
C ASP A 254 -3.06 16.04 -13.07
N THR A 255 -4.36 16.31 -12.96
CA THR A 255 -5.08 16.37 -11.67
C THR A 255 -6.28 15.43 -11.57
N GLY A 256 -6.49 14.59 -12.57
CA GLY A 256 -7.64 13.68 -12.62
C GLY A 256 -7.24 12.22 -12.59
N ARG A 257 -8.11 11.37 -12.00
CA ARG A 257 -7.97 9.92 -12.06
C ARG A 257 -9.33 9.24 -12.10
N LEU A 258 -9.49 8.30 -12.99
CA LEU A 258 -10.60 7.35 -12.98
C LEU A 258 -10.17 6.09 -12.23
N VAL A 259 -11.01 5.62 -11.33
CA VAL A 259 -10.78 4.38 -10.56
C VAL A 259 -12.00 3.48 -10.72
N PHE A 260 -11.79 2.33 -11.33
CA PHE A 260 -12.78 1.26 -11.39
C PHE A 260 -12.43 0.20 -10.36
N ILE A 261 -13.43 -0.29 -9.61
CA ILE A 261 -13.25 -1.38 -8.64
C ILE A 261 -14.34 -2.41 -8.88
N ALA A 262 -13.91 -3.66 -9.03
CA ALA A 262 -14.79 -4.82 -9.03
C ALA A 262 -14.47 -5.68 -7.81
N GLY A 263 -15.49 -6.01 -7.04
CA GLY A 263 -15.38 -6.80 -5.83
C GLY A 263 -16.31 -8.00 -5.82
N ARG A 264 -15.86 -9.07 -5.19
CA ARG A 264 -16.70 -10.22 -4.86
C ARG A 264 -16.43 -10.68 -3.44
N GLU A 265 -17.47 -10.75 -2.65
CA GLU A 265 -17.44 -11.30 -1.29
C GLU A 265 -18.20 -12.64 -1.27
N LEU A 266 -17.60 -13.62 -0.59
CA LEU A 266 -18.15 -14.95 -0.43
C LEU A 266 -18.23 -15.25 1.07
N ALA A 267 -19.41 -15.55 1.58
CA ALA A 267 -19.66 -15.93 2.96
C ALA A 267 -20.62 -17.14 2.99
N GLY A 268 -20.12 -18.29 3.39
CA GLY A 268 -20.89 -19.52 3.29
C GLY A 268 -21.40 -19.77 1.87
N ASN A 269 -22.72 -19.86 1.72
CA ASN A 269 -23.40 -20.03 0.41
C ASN A 269 -23.81 -18.72 -0.24
N GLN A 270 -23.47 -17.56 0.35
CA GLN A 270 -23.81 -16.27 -0.18
C GLN A 270 -22.65 -15.68 -0.97
N ALA A 271 -22.95 -15.06 -2.11
CA ALA A 271 -21.98 -14.35 -2.92
C ALA A 271 -22.54 -12.97 -3.25
N GLU A 272 -21.74 -11.94 -2.97
CA GLU A 272 -22.07 -10.57 -3.35
C GLU A 272 -21.06 -10.05 -4.35
N THR A 273 -21.54 -9.31 -5.36
CA THR A 273 -20.69 -8.63 -6.32
C THR A 273 -20.92 -7.14 -6.22
N SER A 274 -19.83 -6.39 -6.17
CA SER A 274 -19.84 -4.92 -6.20
C SER A 274 -19.05 -4.40 -7.38
N LEU A 275 -19.53 -3.31 -7.98
CA LEU A 275 -18.85 -2.58 -9.04
C LEU A 275 -18.88 -1.09 -8.70
N SER A 276 -17.77 -0.39 -8.83
CA SER A 276 -17.74 1.07 -8.71
C SER A 276 -16.88 1.71 -9.79
N LEU A 277 -17.21 2.94 -10.12
CA LEU A 277 -16.43 3.83 -10.96
C LEU A 277 -16.42 5.20 -10.32
N ASP A 278 -15.23 5.68 -9.95
CA ASP A 278 -15.04 6.96 -9.29
C ASP A 278 -14.11 7.85 -10.14
N TYR A 279 -14.49 9.10 -10.29
CA TYR A 279 -13.59 10.16 -10.75
C TYR A 279 -13.05 10.90 -9.53
N ARG A 280 -11.72 11.05 -9.47
CA ARG A 280 -11.00 11.79 -8.43
C ARG A 280 -10.37 13.03 -9.05
N HIS A 281 -10.55 14.16 -8.40
CA HIS A 281 -9.88 15.42 -8.74
C HIS A 281 -8.94 15.81 -7.62
N TYR A 282 -7.66 15.89 -7.94
CA TYR A 282 -6.55 16.20 -7.01
C TYR A 282 -6.25 17.69 -6.99
N PHE A 283 -5.87 18.23 -5.83
CA PHE A 283 -5.54 19.65 -5.62
C PHE A 283 -4.53 19.85 -4.48
#